data_309798133fcdc3b0ec273a501e4eaf99
#
_entry.id   309798133fcdc3b0ec273a501e4eaf99
#
_cell.length_a   1.000
_cell.length_b   1.000
_cell.length_c   1.000
_cell.angle_alpha   90.00
_cell.angle_beta   90.00
_cell.angle_gamma   90.00
#
_symmetry.space_group_name_H-M   'P 1'
#
loop_
_entity.id
_entity.type
_entity.pdbx_description
1 polymer ?
#
loop_
_entity_poly.entity_id
_entity_poly.type
_entity_poly.pdbx_seq_one_letter_code
_entity_poly.pdbx_strand_id
1 'polypeptide(L)'
;MDIAVVGSEEFVLGFRLAGLRRVFIADKNNYQSILTKAMADANIGVLAVDAKDLNYLPQNIRTKVLDSIQPVVVPVGGDESDLREKVRRAIGVDLYKTEDE
;
A
#
# COMPACT_ATOMS: atom_id res chain seq x y z
N MET A 1 13.17 -8.99 -10.62
CA MET A 1 12.28 -8.55 -9.53
C MET A 1 11.41 -7.41 -10.04
N ASP A 2 10.10 -7.61 -9.95
CA ASP A 2 9.15 -6.63 -10.49
C ASP A 2 8.50 -5.81 -9.40
N ILE A 3 8.11 -4.60 -9.77
CA ILE A 3 7.27 -3.75 -8.93
C ILE A 3 5.86 -3.83 -9.50
N ALA A 4 4.89 -4.13 -8.65
CA ALA A 4 3.49 -4.23 -9.06
C ALA A 4 2.62 -3.32 -8.21
N VAL A 5 1.40 -3.07 -8.69
CA VAL A 5 0.44 -2.25 -7.97
C VAL A 5 -0.92 -2.91 -7.97
N VAL A 6 -1.62 -2.83 -6.85
CA VAL A 6 -2.98 -3.35 -6.70
C VAL A 6 -3.86 -2.21 -6.22
N GLY A 7 -4.99 -2.02 -6.87
CA GLY A 7 -5.93 -0.99 -6.45
C GLY A 7 -7.06 -0.80 -7.44
N SER A 8 -7.82 0.26 -7.24
CA SER A 8 -8.90 0.62 -8.15
C SER A 8 -8.32 1.00 -9.50
N GLU A 9 -9.19 1.03 -10.49
CA GLU A 9 -8.82 1.42 -11.85
C GLU A 9 -8.16 2.80 -11.85
N GLU A 10 -8.71 3.72 -11.08
CA GLU A 10 -8.21 5.08 -10.99
C GLU A 10 -6.83 5.12 -10.32
N PHE A 11 -6.66 4.37 -9.24
CA PHE A 11 -5.39 4.30 -8.53
C PHE A 11 -4.30 3.72 -9.42
N VAL A 12 -4.62 2.62 -10.08
CA VAL A 12 -3.69 1.90 -10.94
C VAL A 12 -3.27 2.74 -12.15
N LEU A 13 -4.20 3.55 -12.66
CA LEU A 13 -3.93 4.38 -13.83
C LEU A 13 -2.73 5.28 -13.62
N GLY A 14 -2.63 5.90 -12.46
CA GLY A 14 -1.50 6.77 -12.16
C GLY A 14 -0.16 6.05 -12.28
N PHE A 15 -0.11 4.82 -11.78
CA PHE A 15 1.12 4.02 -11.84
C PHE A 15 1.43 3.55 -13.24
N ARG A 16 0.39 3.23 -14.02
CA ARG A 16 0.59 2.84 -15.42
C ARG A 16 1.17 3.98 -16.23
N LEU A 17 0.69 5.19 -15.99
CA LEU A 17 1.21 6.36 -16.67
C LEU A 17 2.67 6.64 -16.29
N ALA A 18 3.05 6.21 -15.10
CA ALA A 18 4.43 6.34 -14.64
C ALA A 18 5.34 5.23 -15.16
N GLY A 19 4.77 4.25 -15.87
CA GLY A 19 5.58 3.22 -16.49
C GLY A 19 5.47 1.83 -15.88
N LEU A 20 4.68 1.64 -14.83
CA LEU A 20 4.50 0.31 -14.25
C LEU A 20 3.68 -0.57 -15.15
N ARG A 21 4.16 -1.79 -15.39
CA ARG A 21 3.49 -2.74 -16.26
C ARG A 21 2.67 -3.78 -15.50
N ARG A 22 3.11 -4.13 -14.30
CA ARG A 22 2.44 -5.15 -13.50
C ARG A 22 1.37 -4.48 -12.65
N VAL A 23 0.14 -4.47 -13.14
CA VAL A 23 -0.96 -3.82 -12.45
C VAL A 23 -2.11 -4.81 -12.25
N PHE A 24 -2.74 -4.73 -11.08
CA PHE A 24 -3.87 -5.58 -10.72
C PHE A 24 -5.01 -4.67 -10.28
N ILE A 25 -6.12 -4.74 -11.00
CA ILE A 25 -7.29 -3.93 -10.68
C ILE A 25 -8.18 -4.73 -9.75
N ALA A 26 -8.54 -4.15 -8.62
CA ALA A 26 -9.34 -4.81 -7.61
C ALA A 26 -10.36 -3.86 -7.02
N ASP A 27 -11.51 -4.40 -6.63
CA ASP A 27 -12.54 -3.64 -5.92
C ASP A 27 -12.81 -4.32 -4.58
N LYS A 28 -13.77 -3.79 -3.81
CA LYS A 28 -14.03 -4.31 -2.48
C LYS A 28 -14.48 -5.78 -2.49
N ASN A 29 -15.05 -6.24 -3.60
CA ASN A 29 -15.59 -7.60 -3.67
C ASN A 29 -14.51 -8.64 -3.96
N ASN A 30 -13.43 -8.24 -4.64
CA ASN A 30 -12.38 -9.18 -5.02
C ASN A 30 -11.00 -8.78 -4.51
N TYR A 31 -10.93 -7.77 -3.65
CA TYR A 31 -9.65 -7.22 -3.22
C TYR A 31 -8.75 -8.28 -2.60
N GLN A 32 -9.25 -9.03 -1.63
CA GLN A 32 -8.45 -10.04 -0.95
C GLN A 32 -7.96 -11.11 -1.92
N SER A 33 -8.82 -11.54 -2.83
CA SER A 33 -8.46 -12.57 -3.80
C SER A 33 -7.36 -12.09 -4.75
N ILE A 34 -7.53 -10.88 -5.28
CA ILE A 34 -6.55 -10.30 -6.20
C ILE A 34 -5.22 -10.05 -5.50
N LEU A 35 -5.29 -9.49 -4.29
CA LEU A 35 -4.09 -9.22 -3.52
C LEU A 35 -3.31 -10.50 -3.20
N THR A 36 -4.03 -11.56 -2.83
CA THR A 36 -3.42 -12.85 -2.53
C THR A 36 -2.68 -13.40 -3.76
N LYS A 37 -3.30 -13.27 -4.93
CA LYS A 37 -2.67 -13.70 -6.18
C LYS A 37 -1.39 -12.93 -6.46
N ALA A 38 -1.43 -11.62 -6.27
CA ALA A 38 -0.26 -10.77 -6.50
C ALA A 38 0.86 -11.13 -5.54
N MET A 39 0.52 -11.39 -4.29
CA MET A 39 1.52 -11.73 -3.28
C MET A 39 2.13 -13.12 -3.48
N ALA A 40 1.44 -13.98 -4.19
CA ALA A 40 1.94 -15.31 -4.46
C ALA A 40 2.91 -15.35 -5.64
N ASP A 41 3.02 -14.27 -6.39
CA ASP A 41 3.91 -14.22 -7.56
C ASP A 41 5.35 -13.98 -7.10
N ALA A 42 6.19 -14.97 -7.30
CA ALA A 42 7.58 -14.93 -6.84
C ALA A 42 8.42 -13.86 -7.56
N ASN A 43 7.95 -13.38 -8.71
CA ASN A 43 8.69 -12.36 -9.46
C ASN A 43 8.42 -10.95 -8.97
N ILE A 44 7.39 -10.76 -8.15
CA ILE A 44 7.06 -9.44 -7.61
C ILE A 44 7.83 -9.25 -6.31
N GLY A 45 8.69 -8.25 -6.28
CA GLY A 45 9.47 -7.94 -5.09
C GLY A 45 8.90 -6.81 -4.26
N VAL A 46 8.19 -5.89 -4.91
CA VAL A 46 7.55 -4.75 -4.24
C VAL A 46 6.13 -4.64 -4.75
N LEU A 47 5.18 -4.50 -3.85
CA LEU A 47 3.77 -4.39 -4.18
C LEU A 47 3.21 -3.12 -3.58
N ALA A 48 2.85 -2.17 -4.43
CA ALA A 48 2.23 -0.93 -4.00
C ALA A 48 0.72 -1.13 -3.89
N VAL A 49 0.12 -0.65 -2.82
CA VAL A 49 -1.32 -0.75 -2.60
C VAL A 49 -1.86 0.60 -2.15
N ASP A 50 -3.13 0.83 -2.41
CA ASP A 50 -3.80 2.02 -1.90
C ASP A 50 -4.06 1.79 -0.42
N ALA A 51 -3.55 2.70 0.40
CA ALA A 51 -3.64 2.55 1.86
C ALA A 51 -5.08 2.38 2.34
N LYS A 52 -6.01 3.09 1.74
CA LYS A 52 -7.42 2.99 2.17
C LYS A 52 -8.05 1.65 1.83
N ASP A 53 -7.55 0.97 0.79
CA ASP A 53 -8.11 -0.32 0.38
C ASP A 53 -7.75 -1.43 1.37
N LEU A 54 -6.74 -1.22 2.19
CA LEU A 54 -6.38 -2.20 3.20
C LEU A 54 -7.52 -2.42 4.20
N ASN A 55 -8.43 -1.47 4.30
CA ASN A 55 -9.60 -1.61 5.16
C ASN A 55 -10.58 -2.68 4.68
N TYR A 56 -10.45 -3.12 3.43
CA TYR A 56 -11.26 -4.23 2.91
C TYR A 56 -10.83 -5.56 3.50
N LEU A 57 -9.65 -5.62 4.11
CA LEU A 57 -9.12 -6.86 4.66
C LEU A 57 -9.45 -6.99 6.15
N PRO A 58 -9.72 -8.22 6.64
CA PRO A 58 -9.78 -8.43 8.08
C PRO A 58 -8.44 -8.06 8.72
N GLN A 59 -8.49 -7.68 9.98
CA GLN A 59 -7.30 -7.19 10.65
C GLN A 59 -6.14 -8.21 10.65
N ASN A 60 -6.44 -9.47 10.87
CA ASN A 60 -5.40 -10.50 10.88
C ASN A 60 -4.73 -10.67 9.51
N ILE A 61 -5.51 -10.55 8.45
CA ILE A 61 -4.96 -10.64 7.10
C ILE A 61 -4.16 -9.38 6.78
N ARG A 62 -4.69 -8.22 7.16
CA ARG A 62 -4.01 -6.94 6.93
C ARG A 62 -2.64 -6.92 7.60
N THR A 63 -2.55 -7.41 8.83
CA THR A 63 -1.28 -7.47 9.54
C THR A 63 -0.27 -8.35 8.80
N LYS A 64 -0.72 -9.51 8.32
CA LYS A 64 0.15 -10.41 7.55
C LYS A 64 0.65 -9.77 6.27
N VAL A 65 -0.24 -9.05 5.59
CA VAL A 65 0.11 -8.39 4.35
C VAL A 65 1.17 -7.31 4.60
N LEU A 66 0.97 -6.51 5.63
CA LEU A 66 1.89 -5.41 5.92
C LEU A 66 3.23 -5.90 6.48
N ASP A 67 3.27 -7.10 7.04
CA ASP A 67 4.50 -7.67 7.56
C ASP A 67 5.26 -8.49 6.51
N SER A 68 4.72 -8.63 5.32
CA SER A 68 5.35 -9.42 4.27
C SER A 68 6.69 -8.84 3.85
N ILE A 69 7.67 -9.73 3.67
CA ILE A 69 8.98 -9.31 3.17
C ILE A 69 9.20 -9.74 1.73
N GLN A 70 8.32 -10.60 1.21
CA GLN A 70 8.40 -11.07 -0.17
C GLN A 70 6.99 -11.33 -0.69
N PRO A 71 6.41 -10.37 -1.39
CA PRO A 71 6.92 -9.02 -1.71
C PRO A 71 6.81 -8.08 -0.52
N VAL A 72 7.58 -7.02 -0.55
CA VAL A 72 7.40 -5.93 0.40
C VAL A 72 6.17 -5.15 -0.03
N VAL A 73 5.24 -4.93 0.89
CA VAL A 73 4.00 -4.21 0.60
C VAL A 73 4.15 -2.77 1.06
N VAL A 74 3.93 -1.84 0.13
CA VAL A 74 4.07 -0.41 0.38
C VAL A 74 2.72 0.27 0.24
N PRO A 75 2.10 0.70 1.35
CA PRO A 75 0.87 1.48 1.26
C PRO A 75 1.16 2.87 0.71
N VAL A 76 0.35 3.30 -0.25
CA VAL A 76 0.51 4.59 -0.90
C VAL A 76 -0.73 5.43 -0.64
N GLY A 77 -0.52 6.70 -0.39
CA GLY A 77 -1.61 7.61 -0.14
C GLY A 77 -2.03 7.58 1.31
N GLY A 78 -3.26 7.98 1.54
CA GLY A 78 -3.80 8.02 2.86
C GLY A 78 -4.02 9.42 3.34
N ASP A 79 -4.49 9.51 4.55
CA ASP A 79 -4.81 10.78 5.19
C ASP A 79 -3.53 11.45 5.65
N GLU A 80 -3.44 12.76 5.44
CA GLU A 80 -2.30 13.53 5.87
C GLU A 80 -2.07 13.43 7.39
N SER A 81 -3.14 13.41 8.15
CA SER A 81 -3.01 13.28 9.60
C SER A 81 -2.48 11.91 9.98
N ASP A 82 -2.79 10.90 9.19
CA ASP A 82 -2.29 9.55 9.42
C ASP A 82 -0.78 9.49 9.18
N LEU A 83 -0.32 10.14 8.13
CA LEU A 83 1.10 10.22 7.81
C LEU A 83 1.85 10.96 8.92
N ARG A 84 1.29 12.05 9.39
CA ARG A 84 1.88 12.84 10.46
C ARG A 84 2.05 11.99 11.73
N GLU A 85 1.03 11.21 12.04
CA GLU A 85 1.07 10.32 13.20
C GLU A 85 2.18 9.29 13.09
N LYS A 86 2.34 8.72 11.91
CA LYS A 86 3.37 7.72 11.68
C LYS A 86 4.77 8.31 11.78
N VAL A 87 4.96 9.49 11.24
CA VAL A 87 6.24 10.18 11.31
C VAL A 87 6.59 10.48 12.75
N ARG A 88 5.62 10.96 13.51
CA ARG A 88 5.84 11.29 14.91
C ARG A 88 6.26 10.07 15.72
N ARG A 89 5.63 8.93 15.47
CA ARG A 89 5.96 7.69 16.17
C ARG A 89 7.36 7.21 15.82
N ALA A 90 7.73 7.34 14.56
CA ALA A 90 8.99 6.81 14.08
C ALA A 90 10.19 7.53 14.68
N ILE A 91 10.09 8.83 14.86
CA ILE A 91 11.20 9.64 15.32
C ILE A 91 10.99 10.22 16.72
N GLY A 92 9.81 10.02 17.30
CA GLY A 92 9.53 10.49 18.65
C GLY A 92 9.32 11.98 18.77
N VAL A 93 9.25 12.70 17.67
CA VAL A 93 9.03 14.14 17.64
C VAL A 93 8.00 14.48 16.59
N ASP A 94 7.26 15.55 16.83
CA ASP A 94 6.31 16.07 15.87
C ASP A 94 6.99 17.18 15.07
N LEU A 95 7.47 16.84 13.91
CA LEU A 95 8.19 17.80 13.06
C LEU A 95 7.32 18.93 12.58
N TYR A 96 6.04 18.67 12.42
CA TYR A 96 5.12 19.71 11.95
C TYR A 96 4.86 20.75 13.03
N LYS A 97 4.97 20.34 14.28
CA LYS A 97 4.70 21.22 15.38
C LYS A 97 5.88 22.10 15.74
N THR A 98 7.07 21.57 15.60
CA THR A 98 8.27 22.31 15.96
C THR A 98 8.49 23.55 15.13
N GLU A 99 7.96 23.56 13.93
CA GLU A 99 8.12 24.71 13.05
C GLU A 99 7.21 25.84 13.38
N ASP A 100 6.19 25.58 14.14
CA ASP A 100 5.18 26.58 14.45
C ASP A 100 5.57 27.45 15.64
N GLU A 101 6.65 27.11 16.27
CA GLU A 101 7.10 27.91 17.38
C GLU A 101 7.85 29.11 16.93
#